data_ac99d106fd01ae3e02eb480ea6c638ff
#
_entry.id   ac99d106fd01ae3e02eb480ea6c638ff
#
_cell.length_a   1.000
_cell.length_b   1.000
_cell.length_c   1.000
_cell.angle_alpha   90.00
_cell.angle_beta   90.00
_cell.angle_gamma   90.00
#
_symmetry.space_group_name_H-M   'P 1'
#
loop_
_entity.id
_entity.type
_entity.pdbx_description
1 polymer ?
#
loop_
_entity_poly.entity_id
_entity_poly.type
_entity_poly.pdbx_seq_one_letter_code
_entity_poly.pdbx_strand_id
1 'polypeptide(L)'
;MYDMSRAMGHGVGDGKDRYTTADRRAVLRYLNVQRWKDAANGTFVPGGHDIYVDDKGNVSAADRILPETLPANPNPVLKEFFDYYRMPRGFHPRSVNSTGAWNATMPLSFMNMPLLSYASEVTIPTLIVTGEKAHSRYFAEDAFKAIGSKEKALVIVPGANHVDLYDNVAGKIPFATFAQFFKTNLK
;
A
#
# COMPACT_ATOMS: atom_id res chain seq x y z
N MET A 1 -5.43 -4.64 3.32
CA MET A 1 -4.00 -5.00 3.28
C MET A 1 -3.39 -4.41 2.02
N TYR A 2 -2.15 -3.96 2.06
CA TYR A 2 -1.39 -3.47 0.91
C TYR A 2 -0.02 -4.14 0.90
N ASP A 3 0.29 -4.88 -0.15
CA ASP A 3 1.57 -5.59 -0.26
C ASP A 3 2.63 -4.67 -0.86
N MET A 4 3.36 -3.99 0.01
CA MET A 4 4.40 -3.02 -0.35
C MET A 4 5.52 -3.65 -1.18
N SER A 5 5.88 -4.92 -0.92
CA SER A 5 6.94 -5.59 -1.68
C SER A 5 6.56 -5.75 -3.15
N ARG A 6 5.34 -6.15 -3.41
CA ARG A 6 4.82 -6.32 -4.77
C ARG A 6 4.58 -4.98 -5.45
N ALA A 7 3.95 -4.04 -4.76
CA ALA A 7 3.63 -2.73 -5.33
C ALA A 7 4.88 -1.91 -5.67
N MET A 8 5.81 -1.80 -4.74
CA MET A 8 7.00 -0.96 -4.92
C MET A 8 8.11 -1.64 -5.71
N GLY A 9 8.41 -2.88 -5.37
CA GLY A 9 9.56 -3.58 -5.94
C GLY A 9 9.26 -4.32 -7.23
N HIS A 10 8.02 -4.76 -7.40
CA HIS A 10 7.59 -5.56 -8.54
C HIS A 10 6.65 -4.82 -9.49
N GLY A 11 6.30 -3.57 -9.18
CA GLY A 11 5.43 -2.74 -10.00
C GLY A 11 4.03 -3.33 -10.15
N VAL A 12 3.52 -4.06 -9.15
CA VAL A 12 2.20 -4.67 -9.21
C VAL A 12 1.13 -3.59 -9.12
N GLY A 13 0.29 -3.53 -10.14
CA GLY A 13 -0.90 -2.70 -10.15
C GLY A 13 -2.07 -3.48 -10.76
N ASP A 14 -3.26 -3.31 -10.18
CA ASP A 14 -4.47 -4.03 -10.60
C ASP A 14 -4.29 -5.57 -10.63
N GLY A 15 -3.50 -6.10 -9.69
CA GLY A 15 -3.20 -7.53 -9.58
C GLY A 15 -2.21 -8.07 -10.60
N LYS A 16 -1.57 -7.22 -11.42
CA LYS A 16 -0.66 -7.62 -12.48
C LYS A 16 0.77 -7.16 -12.17
N ASP A 17 1.73 -8.05 -12.35
CA ASP A 17 3.15 -7.71 -12.34
C ASP A 17 3.49 -6.93 -13.62
N ARG A 18 4.10 -5.75 -13.45
CA ARG A 18 4.50 -4.89 -14.58
C ARG A 18 6.00 -4.96 -14.84
N TYR A 19 6.80 -5.24 -13.79
CA TYR A 19 8.25 -5.23 -13.89
C TYR A 19 8.82 -6.58 -14.22
N THR A 20 9.69 -6.62 -15.23
CA THR A 20 10.55 -7.75 -15.56
C THR A 20 11.67 -7.88 -14.50
N THR A 21 12.46 -8.94 -14.61
CA THR A 21 13.68 -9.09 -13.80
C THR A 21 14.69 -7.95 -14.10
N ALA A 22 14.75 -7.47 -15.33
CA ALA A 22 15.63 -6.36 -15.71
C ALA A 22 15.19 -5.07 -15.03
N ASP A 23 13.88 -4.77 -15.00
CA ASP A 23 13.31 -3.59 -14.33
C ASP A 23 13.57 -3.64 -12.84
N ARG A 24 13.31 -4.77 -12.18
CA ARG A 24 13.60 -4.94 -10.74
C ARG A 24 15.07 -4.72 -10.42
N ARG A 25 15.98 -5.20 -11.28
CA ARG A 25 17.42 -4.93 -11.14
C ARG A 25 17.77 -3.45 -11.33
N ALA A 26 17.07 -2.75 -12.26
CA ALA A 26 17.23 -1.32 -12.45
C ALA A 26 16.78 -0.54 -11.20
N VAL A 27 15.62 -0.87 -10.65
CA VAL A 27 15.11 -0.30 -9.39
C VAL A 27 16.11 -0.52 -8.25
N LEU A 28 16.62 -1.74 -8.08
CA LEU A 28 17.60 -2.03 -7.04
C LEU A 28 18.89 -1.21 -7.20
N ARG A 29 19.40 -1.07 -8.43
CA ARG A 29 20.58 -0.22 -8.69
C ARG A 29 20.32 1.24 -8.33
N TYR A 30 19.18 1.79 -8.77
CA TYR A 30 18.78 3.15 -8.48
C TYR A 30 18.72 3.42 -6.96
N LEU A 31 18.02 2.57 -6.22
CA LEU A 31 17.87 2.70 -4.77
C LEU A 31 19.20 2.49 -4.02
N ASN A 32 20.06 1.57 -4.47
CA ASN A 32 21.38 1.38 -3.86
C ASN A 32 22.30 2.59 -4.09
N VAL A 33 22.27 3.21 -5.26
CA VAL A 33 23.03 4.45 -5.50
C VAL A 33 22.56 5.54 -4.54
N GLN A 34 21.25 5.71 -4.35
CA GLN A 34 20.72 6.68 -3.40
C GLN A 34 21.15 6.37 -1.96
N ARG A 35 21.09 5.10 -1.54
CA ARG A 35 21.51 4.69 -0.20
C ARG A 35 22.98 5.05 0.10
N TRP A 36 23.89 4.90 -0.87
CA TRP A 36 25.29 5.29 -0.71
C TRP A 36 25.44 6.80 -0.63
N LYS A 37 24.66 7.57 -1.40
CA LYS A 37 24.65 9.04 -1.29
C LYS A 37 24.16 9.50 0.08
N ASP A 38 23.08 8.91 0.58
CA ASP A 38 22.53 9.21 1.90
C ASP A 38 23.55 8.91 3.00
N ALA A 39 24.23 7.76 2.93
CA ALA A 39 25.26 7.40 3.88
C ALA A 39 26.48 8.36 3.85
N ALA A 40 26.91 8.77 2.66
CA ALA A 40 28.03 9.71 2.51
C ALA A 40 27.68 11.11 3.04
N ASN A 41 26.42 11.53 2.87
CA ASN A 41 25.97 12.86 3.29
C ASN A 41 25.49 12.91 4.76
N GLY A 42 25.33 11.77 5.41
CA GLY A 42 24.79 11.67 6.77
C GLY A 42 23.31 12.09 6.88
N THR A 43 22.57 12.07 5.79
CA THR A 43 21.17 12.49 5.75
C THR A 43 20.40 11.67 4.71
N PHE A 44 19.07 11.62 4.87
CA PHE A 44 18.16 10.93 3.96
C PHE A 44 17.48 11.90 3.00
N VAL A 45 17.34 11.47 1.75
CA VAL A 45 16.57 12.20 0.76
C VAL A 45 15.09 11.80 0.89
N PRO A 46 14.16 12.76 0.93
CA PRO A 46 12.73 12.49 0.90
C PRO A 46 12.31 11.79 -0.40
N GLY A 47 11.34 10.89 -0.31
CA GLY A 47 10.77 10.21 -1.48
C GLY A 47 9.37 9.66 -1.24
N GLY A 48 8.62 9.54 -2.30
CA GLY A 48 7.39 8.77 -2.33
C GLY A 48 7.67 7.26 -2.33
N HIS A 49 6.61 6.47 -2.28
CA HIS A 49 6.75 5.02 -2.38
C HIS A 49 6.75 4.52 -3.84
N ASP A 50 6.27 5.33 -4.78
CA ASP A 50 6.14 4.90 -6.18
C ASP A 50 7.46 5.06 -6.92
N ILE A 51 7.90 3.97 -7.53
CA ILE A 51 9.07 3.91 -8.39
C ILE A 51 8.60 3.52 -9.78
N TYR A 52 9.03 4.27 -10.77
CA TYR A 52 8.62 4.09 -12.15
C TYR A 52 9.82 3.66 -13.00
N VAL A 53 9.57 2.69 -13.87
CA VAL A 53 10.53 2.26 -14.89
C VAL A 53 9.88 2.54 -16.24
N ASP A 54 10.54 3.33 -17.07
CA ASP A 54 10.08 3.61 -18.43
C ASP A 54 10.44 2.49 -19.42
N ASP A 55 9.92 2.58 -20.64
CA ASP A 55 10.17 1.58 -21.71
C ASP A 55 11.66 1.45 -22.10
N LYS A 56 12.50 2.39 -21.69
CA LYS A 56 13.96 2.37 -21.91
C LYS A 56 14.73 1.83 -20.71
N GLY A 57 14.02 1.46 -19.64
CA GLY A 57 14.61 0.98 -18.38
C GLY A 57 15.16 2.08 -17.48
N ASN A 58 14.83 3.35 -17.71
CA ASN A 58 15.20 4.44 -16.82
C ASN A 58 14.29 4.42 -15.59
N VAL A 59 14.88 4.64 -14.41
CA VAL A 59 14.15 4.63 -13.14
C VAL A 59 13.98 6.04 -12.64
N SER A 60 12.77 6.36 -12.20
CA SER A 60 12.43 7.59 -11.52
C SER A 60 11.55 7.32 -10.29
N ALA A 61 11.54 8.25 -9.33
CA ALA A 61 10.73 8.17 -8.13
C ALA A 61 10.13 9.54 -7.83
N ALA A 62 8.95 9.55 -7.19
CA ALA A 62 8.39 10.78 -6.65
C ALA A 62 9.23 11.27 -5.46
N ASP A 63 9.28 12.57 -5.26
CA ASP A 63 9.97 13.22 -4.13
C ASP A 63 9.08 13.33 -2.87
N ARG A 64 7.81 13.00 -3.00
CA ARG A 64 6.82 13.00 -1.90
C ARG A 64 5.70 12.01 -2.13
N ILE A 65 4.92 11.73 -1.08
CA ILE A 65 3.81 10.76 -1.13
C ILE A 65 2.60 11.37 -1.83
N LEU A 66 2.19 12.57 -1.41
CA LEU A 66 1.08 13.31 -2.01
C LEU A 66 1.52 14.71 -2.40
N PRO A 67 1.02 15.27 -3.50
CA PRO A 67 1.34 16.63 -3.91
C PRO A 67 0.83 17.66 -2.89
N GLU A 68 1.37 18.87 -2.91
CA GLU A 68 0.89 19.97 -2.07
C GLU A 68 -0.49 20.47 -2.51
N THR A 69 -0.73 20.45 -3.81
CA THR A 69 -1.99 20.81 -4.42
C THR A 69 -2.46 19.70 -5.35
N LEU A 70 -3.76 19.45 -5.34
CA LEU A 70 -4.34 18.44 -6.21
C LEU A 70 -4.28 18.93 -7.68
N PRO A 71 -3.77 18.13 -8.64
CA PRO A 71 -3.81 18.52 -10.05
C PRO A 71 -5.26 18.64 -10.56
N ALA A 72 -5.46 19.37 -11.66
CA ALA A 72 -6.79 19.63 -12.20
C ALA A 72 -7.57 18.34 -12.56
N ASN A 73 -6.88 17.32 -13.05
CA ASN A 73 -7.47 16.03 -13.42
C ASN A 73 -6.75 14.87 -12.69
N PRO A 74 -6.95 14.74 -11.38
CA PRO A 74 -6.30 13.69 -10.61
C PRO A 74 -6.91 12.32 -10.93
N ASN A 75 -6.10 11.26 -10.89
CA ASN A 75 -6.69 9.94 -10.88
C ASN A 75 -7.50 9.72 -9.58
N PRO A 76 -8.52 8.84 -9.59
CA PRO A 76 -9.41 8.64 -8.43
C PRO A 76 -8.66 8.26 -7.13
N VAL A 77 -7.61 7.46 -7.22
CA VAL A 77 -6.82 7.02 -6.04
C VAL A 77 -6.07 8.19 -5.44
N LEU A 78 -5.38 8.99 -6.27
CA LEU A 78 -4.70 10.21 -5.80
C LEU A 78 -5.68 11.15 -5.11
N LYS A 79 -6.87 11.35 -5.71
CA LYS A 79 -7.90 12.21 -5.14
C LYS A 79 -8.38 11.72 -3.78
N GLU A 80 -8.72 10.44 -3.63
CA GLU A 80 -9.21 9.90 -2.36
C GLU A 80 -8.18 10.02 -1.23
N PHE A 81 -6.89 9.77 -1.52
CA PHE A 81 -5.82 9.92 -0.55
C PHE A 81 -5.53 11.38 -0.22
N PHE A 82 -5.59 12.27 -1.21
CA PHE A 82 -5.43 13.71 -0.99
C PHE A 82 -6.57 14.25 -0.10
N ASP A 83 -7.83 13.93 -0.43
CA ASP A 83 -9.00 14.36 0.32
C ASP A 83 -8.98 13.84 1.78
N TYR A 84 -8.34 12.71 2.02
CA TYR A 84 -8.15 12.21 3.37
C TYR A 84 -6.95 12.86 4.07
N TYR A 85 -5.74 12.70 3.55
CA TYR A 85 -4.52 13.03 4.26
C TYR A 85 -4.10 14.51 4.19
N ARG A 86 -4.48 15.23 3.12
CA ARG A 86 -4.10 16.64 2.92
C ARG A 86 -5.20 17.61 3.34
N MET A 87 -6.42 17.14 3.55
CA MET A 87 -7.58 17.92 3.98
C MET A 87 -7.93 17.61 5.45
N PRO A 88 -8.77 18.42 6.12
CA PRO A 88 -9.03 18.32 7.56
C PRO A 88 -9.49 16.95 8.05
N ARG A 89 -10.03 16.10 7.18
CA ARG A 89 -10.59 14.79 7.54
C ARG A 89 -9.56 13.88 8.25
N GLY A 90 -8.38 13.73 7.72
CA GLY A 90 -7.34 12.85 8.27
C GLY A 90 -5.97 13.52 8.35
N PHE A 91 -5.91 14.86 8.16
CA PHE A 91 -4.65 15.58 8.27
C PHE A 91 -4.08 15.51 9.68
N HIS A 92 -2.79 15.18 9.77
CA HIS A 92 -2.05 15.29 11.02
C HIS A 92 -0.63 15.80 10.76
N PRO A 93 -0.12 16.81 11.52
CA PRO A 93 1.18 17.43 11.24
C PRO A 93 2.38 16.51 11.41
N ARG A 94 2.23 15.38 12.12
CA ARG A 94 3.27 14.35 12.25
C ARG A 94 3.09 13.16 11.32
N SER A 95 2.06 13.17 10.47
CA SER A 95 1.86 12.12 9.49
C SER A 95 2.67 12.42 8.23
N VAL A 96 3.55 11.51 7.84
CA VAL A 96 4.32 11.63 6.59
C VAL A 96 3.42 11.66 5.35
N ASN A 97 2.26 10.98 5.40
CA ASN A 97 1.27 11.03 4.33
C ASN A 97 0.61 12.42 4.19
N SER A 98 0.51 13.16 5.30
CA SER A 98 -0.09 14.50 5.32
C SER A 98 0.91 15.60 4.96
N THR A 99 2.17 15.50 5.36
CA THR A 99 3.09 16.64 5.37
C THR A 99 4.32 16.47 4.47
N GLY A 100 4.56 15.26 3.95
CA GLY A 100 5.85 15.13 3.33
C GLY A 100 6.08 13.89 2.49
N ALA A 101 7.12 13.23 2.88
CA ALA A 101 7.71 12.11 2.17
C ALA A 101 8.25 11.08 3.15
N TRP A 102 8.44 9.90 2.66
CA TRP A 102 9.22 8.87 3.34
C TRP A 102 10.70 9.03 2.99
N ASN A 103 11.52 8.12 3.44
CA ASN A 103 12.88 8.00 2.93
C ASN A 103 12.84 7.41 1.51
N ALA A 104 13.53 8.05 0.57
CA ALA A 104 13.59 7.61 -0.83
C ALA A 104 14.09 6.17 -1.02
N THR A 105 14.88 5.65 -0.08
CA THR A 105 15.39 4.27 -0.11
C THR A 105 14.50 3.25 0.60
N MET A 106 13.38 3.68 1.17
CA MET A 106 12.44 2.82 1.90
C MET A 106 12.00 1.59 1.09
N PRO A 107 11.75 1.67 -0.24
CA PRO A 107 11.36 0.50 -1.01
C PRO A 107 12.33 -0.68 -0.97
N LEU A 108 13.63 -0.46 -0.74
CA LEU A 108 14.63 -1.54 -0.62
C LEU A 108 14.26 -2.57 0.46
N SER A 109 13.78 -2.10 1.61
CA SER A 109 13.39 -2.99 2.70
C SER A 109 12.18 -3.83 2.35
N PHE A 110 11.20 -3.23 1.67
CA PHE A 110 9.98 -3.92 1.29
C PHE A 110 10.16 -4.90 0.13
N MET A 111 11.04 -4.61 -0.82
CA MET A 111 11.32 -5.51 -1.96
C MET A 111 11.78 -6.90 -1.53
N ASN A 112 12.45 -7.01 -0.38
CA ASN A 112 12.94 -8.25 0.18
C ASN A 112 12.04 -8.85 1.26
N MET A 113 10.81 -8.37 1.42
CA MET A 113 9.88 -8.80 2.45
C MET A 113 8.55 -9.28 1.83
N PRO A 114 8.53 -10.48 1.22
CA PRO A 114 7.32 -11.02 0.60
C PRO A 114 6.32 -11.43 1.69
N LEU A 115 5.27 -10.61 1.89
CA LEU A 115 4.33 -10.72 3.01
C LEU A 115 3.54 -12.03 3.04
N LEU A 116 3.30 -12.64 1.89
CA LEU A 116 2.47 -13.85 1.80
C LEU A 116 3.26 -15.16 1.80
N SER A 117 4.59 -15.14 1.94
CA SER A 117 5.43 -16.35 1.88
C SER A 117 5.03 -17.43 2.87
N TYR A 118 4.58 -17.04 4.05
CA TYR A 118 4.16 -17.95 5.12
C TYR A 118 2.67 -17.87 5.43
N ALA A 119 1.87 -17.27 4.54
CA ALA A 119 0.45 -17.11 4.76
C ALA A 119 -0.29 -18.47 4.92
N SER A 120 0.19 -19.52 4.28
CA SER A 120 -0.35 -20.87 4.41
C SER A 120 -0.21 -21.47 5.83
N GLU A 121 0.70 -20.94 6.65
CA GLU A 121 0.90 -21.36 8.03
C GLU A 121 -0.05 -20.66 9.02
N VAL A 122 -0.78 -19.64 8.59
CA VAL A 122 -1.79 -18.95 9.40
C VAL A 122 -3.02 -19.85 9.50
N THR A 123 -3.23 -20.47 10.66
CA THR A 123 -4.30 -21.45 10.90
C THR A 123 -5.42 -20.93 11.79
N ILE A 124 -5.25 -19.77 12.43
CA ILE A 124 -6.26 -19.15 13.29
C ILE A 124 -7.44 -18.61 12.46
N PRO A 125 -8.65 -18.48 13.05
CA PRO A 125 -9.78 -17.84 12.38
C PRO A 125 -9.39 -16.46 11.85
N THR A 126 -9.67 -16.21 10.57
CA THR A 126 -9.20 -14.99 9.87
C THR A 126 -10.32 -14.32 9.13
N LEU A 127 -10.54 -13.03 9.42
CA LEU A 127 -11.47 -12.17 8.68
C LEU A 127 -10.68 -11.09 7.92
N ILE A 128 -10.84 -11.05 6.61
CA ILE A 128 -10.29 -10.02 5.74
C ILE A 128 -11.43 -9.12 5.27
N VAL A 129 -11.23 -7.81 5.38
CA VAL A 129 -12.22 -6.82 4.93
C VAL A 129 -11.56 -5.84 3.97
N THR A 130 -12.22 -5.54 2.86
CA THR A 130 -11.76 -4.58 1.85
C THR A 130 -12.94 -3.87 1.20
N GLY A 131 -12.68 -2.69 0.64
CA GLY A 131 -13.68 -1.97 -0.15
C GLY A 131 -13.80 -2.52 -1.57
N GLU A 132 -15.01 -2.53 -2.11
CA GLU A 132 -15.27 -2.96 -3.49
C GLU A 132 -14.48 -2.13 -4.51
N LYS A 133 -14.37 -0.82 -4.28
CA LYS A 133 -13.67 0.15 -5.12
C LYS A 133 -12.25 0.45 -4.66
N ALA A 134 -11.75 -0.25 -3.63
CA ALA A 134 -10.39 -0.03 -3.17
C ALA A 134 -9.38 -0.49 -4.23
N HIS A 135 -8.45 0.40 -4.62
CA HIS A 135 -7.38 0.07 -5.56
C HIS A 135 -6.50 -1.09 -5.09
N SER A 136 -6.49 -1.35 -3.78
CA SER A 136 -5.74 -2.44 -3.12
C SER A 136 -6.56 -3.71 -2.89
N ARG A 137 -7.77 -3.83 -3.43
CA ARG A 137 -8.68 -4.96 -3.21
C ARG A 137 -8.05 -6.30 -3.56
N TYR A 138 -7.34 -6.38 -4.68
CA TYR A 138 -6.70 -7.61 -5.15
C TYR A 138 -5.66 -8.16 -4.16
N PHE A 139 -5.00 -7.32 -3.36
CA PHE A 139 -4.11 -7.80 -2.30
C PHE A 139 -4.88 -8.53 -1.19
N ALA A 140 -6.09 -8.08 -0.87
CA ALA A 140 -6.95 -8.77 0.10
C ALA A 140 -7.44 -10.11 -0.45
N GLU A 141 -7.81 -10.16 -1.72
CA GLU A 141 -8.23 -11.38 -2.40
C GLU A 141 -7.09 -12.41 -2.50
N ASP A 142 -5.86 -11.96 -2.78
CA ASP A 142 -4.69 -12.84 -2.83
C ASP A 142 -4.30 -13.34 -1.43
N ALA A 143 -4.37 -12.49 -0.41
CA ALA A 143 -4.16 -12.92 0.98
C ALA A 143 -5.20 -13.95 1.40
N PHE A 144 -6.46 -13.74 1.07
CA PHE A 144 -7.53 -14.69 1.36
C PHE A 144 -7.27 -16.07 0.73
N LYS A 145 -6.77 -16.11 -0.50
CA LYS A 145 -6.38 -17.37 -1.16
C LYS A 145 -5.20 -18.05 -0.46
N ALA A 146 -4.19 -17.24 -0.08
CA ALA A 146 -2.92 -17.75 0.47
C ALA A 146 -3.00 -18.23 1.92
N ILE A 147 -3.87 -17.62 2.76
CA ILE A 147 -4.01 -17.98 4.18
C ILE A 147 -4.49 -19.43 4.33
N GLY A 148 -3.80 -20.20 5.17
CA GLY A 148 -4.05 -21.64 5.41
C GLY A 148 -5.23 -21.94 6.33
N SER A 149 -5.78 -20.94 7.03
CA SER A 149 -6.94 -21.13 7.90
C SER A 149 -8.13 -21.72 7.16
N LYS A 150 -8.78 -22.70 7.76
CA LYS A 150 -10.05 -23.26 7.28
C LYS A 150 -11.24 -22.39 7.68
N GLU A 151 -11.09 -21.62 8.77
CA GLU A 151 -12.08 -20.68 9.27
C GLU A 151 -11.72 -19.26 8.81
N LYS A 152 -11.90 -18.98 7.52
CA LYS A 152 -11.59 -17.69 6.94
C LYS A 152 -12.75 -17.12 6.15
N ALA A 153 -12.90 -15.79 6.21
CA ALA A 153 -13.89 -15.06 5.45
C ALA A 153 -13.29 -13.81 4.78
N LEU A 154 -13.80 -13.46 3.61
CA LEU A 154 -13.50 -12.22 2.90
C LEU A 154 -14.78 -11.42 2.76
N VAL A 155 -14.78 -10.21 3.32
CA VAL A 155 -15.89 -9.25 3.20
C VAL A 155 -15.46 -8.11 2.26
N ILE A 156 -16.17 -8.01 1.15
CA ILE A 156 -16.00 -6.91 0.20
C ILE A 156 -17.14 -5.93 0.45
N VAL A 157 -16.81 -4.74 0.99
CA VAL A 157 -17.80 -3.71 1.36
C VAL A 157 -18.28 -2.98 0.12
N PRO A 158 -19.58 -3.06 -0.23
CA PRO A 158 -20.11 -2.46 -1.45
C PRO A 158 -19.87 -0.95 -1.52
N GLY A 159 -19.43 -0.47 -2.67
CA GLY A 159 -19.21 0.94 -2.98
C GLY A 159 -18.13 1.63 -2.14
N ALA A 160 -17.43 0.93 -1.23
CA ALA A 160 -16.37 1.51 -0.43
C ALA A 160 -15.05 1.59 -1.22
N ASN A 161 -14.37 2.72 -1.14
CA ASN A 161 -12.98 2.87 -1.56
C ASN A 161 -12.01 2.53 -0.41
N HIS A 162 -10.71 2.78 -0.59
CA HIS A 162 -9.72 2.41 0.41
C HIS A 162 -9.85 3.22 1.70
N VAL A 163 -10.06 4.53 1.60
CA VAL A 163 -10.12 5.45 2.77
C VAL A 163 -11.47 5.47 3.48
N ASP A 164 -12.52 4.97 2.85
CA ASP A 164 -13.84 4.86 3.48
C ASP A 164 -13.86 3.92 4.70
N LEU A 165 -12.86 3.06 4.81
CA LEU A 165 -12.69 2.13 5.92
C LEU A 165 -11.72 2.63 7.01
N TYR A 166 -11.28 3.90 6.96
CA TYR A 166 -10.35 4.46 7.95
C TYR A 166 -11.05 5.05 9.18
N ASP A 167 -12.11 5.82 8.97
CA ASP A 167 -12.73 6.66 10.01
C ASP A 167 -14.25 6.51 10.10
N ASN A 168 -14.83 5.69 9.27
CA ASN A 168 -16.28 5.46 9.16
C ASN A 168 -17.15 6.70 8.85
N VAL A 169 -16.56 7.80 8.38
CA VAL A 169 -17.35 8.99 7.98
C VAL A 169 -18.41 8.62 6.93
N ALA A 170 -18.07 7.70 6.04
CA ALA A 170 -19.00 7.17 5.03
C ALA A 170 -19.99 6.11 5.58
N GLY A 171 -19.92 5.73 6.85
CA GLY A 171 -20.78 4.71 7.47
C GLY A 171 -20.59 3.29 6.91
N LYS A 172 -19.42 2.99 6.34
CA LYS A 172 -19.19 1.75 5.58
C LYS A 172 -18.41 0.68 6.34
N ILE A 173 -17.85 0.99 7.52
CA ILE A 173 -17.13 -0.01 8.31
C ILE A 173 -18.13 -1.04 8.84
N PRO A 174 -17.95 -2.35 8.56
CA PRO A 174 -18.92 -3.39 8.94
C PRO A 174 -18.74 -3.83 10.41
N PHE A 175 -18.97 -2.94 11.37
CA PHE A 175 -18.77 -3.20 12.81
C PHE A 175 -19.56 -4.40 13.32
N ALA A 176 -20.78 -4.60 12.81
CA ALA A 176 -21.59 -5.77 13.21
C ALA A 176 -20.91 -7.09 12.82
N THR A 177 -20.30 -7.14 11.64
CA THR A 177 -19.52 -8.31 11.16
C THR A 177 -18.29 -8.53 12.05
N PHE A 178 -17.57 -7.47 12.41
CA PHE A 178 -16.43 -7.60 13.32
C PHE A 178 -16.86 -8.12 14.69
N ALA A 179 -17.91 -7.54 15.26
CA ALA A 179 -18.43 -7.96 16.57
C ALA A 179 -18.86 -9.44 16.54
N GLN A 180 -19.54 -9.88 15.50
CA GLN A 180 -19.94 -11.27 15.35
C GLN A 180 -18.73 -12.19 15.21
N PHE A 181 -17.75 -11.83 14.39
CA PHE A 181 -16.53 -12.61 14.19
C PHE A 181 -15.77 -12.80 15.52
N PHE A 182 -15.55 -11.74 16.27
CA PHE A 182 -14.86 -11.79 17.55
C PHE A 182 -15.64 -12.57 18.60
N LYS A 183 -16.98 -12.38 18.71
CA LYS A 183 -17.82 -13.16 19.63
C LYS A 183 -17.76 -14.67 19.35
N THR A 184 -17.64 -15.05 18.08
CA THR A 184 -17.58 -16.46 17.70
C THR A 184 -16.21 -17.10 17.97
N ASN A 185 -15.14 -16.33 17.79
CA ASN A 185 -13.77 -16.87 17.72
C ASN A 185 -12.90 -16.56 18.93
N LEU A 186 -13.27 -15.55 19.75
CA LEU A 186 -12.59 -15.31 21.03
C LEU A 186 -13.29 -16.09 22.14
N LYS A 187 -12.58 -17.06 22.69
CA LYS A 187 -12.99 -17.89 23.84
C LYS A 187 -12.15 -17.54 25.04
#